data_b45fab2b125c53ecd0eff900db004b9d
#
_entry.id   b45fab2b125c53ecd0eff900db004b9d
#
_cell.length_a   1.000
_cell.length_b   1.000
_cell.length_c   1.000
_cell.angle_alpha   90.00
_cell.angle_beta   90.00
_cell.angle_gamma   90.00
#
_symmetry.space_group_name_H-M   'P 1'
#
loop_
_entity.id
_entity.type
_entity.pdbx_description
1 polymer ?
#
loop_
_entity_poly.entity_id
_entity_poly.type
_entity_poly.pdbx_seq_one_letter_code
_entity_poly.pdbx_strand_id
1 'polypeptide(L)'
;MKPIIYQLLPRLFTNYNETRRHGGSMQENGCGTLNGITSKALRAIRDLGATHVWYTGIIRHATAMYNTPSIVKGLAGSPYAITDYYDVHPDLCEDKRHRMQEFTDLVERSHKAGLDVIIDFVPNHVAREYHSTAKPRGVQDLGANDNPEWAFSPLNNFYYIPGHKFAPYVNIADYEEYPARATGNDCFRADPCVNDWFETVKLNYGVFYQGGGEKQFDPIPDTWHKMLHILLFWAGK
;
A
#
# COMPACT_ATOMS: atom_id res chain seq x y z
N MET A 1 -28.59 11.26 3.87
CA MET A 1 -27.89 12.41 3.26
C MET A 1 -26.83 11.85 2.32
N LYS A 2 -26.57 12.48 1.16
CA LYS A 2 -25.48 12.02 0.27
C LYS A 2 -24.13 12.34 0.92
N PRO A 3 -23.15 11.45 0.90
CA PRO A 3 -21.80 11.75 1.40
C PRO A 3 -21.16 12.83 0.53
N ILE A 4 -20.50 13.80 1.18
CA ILE A 4 -19.65 14.80 0.55
C ILE A 4 -18.23 14.54 1.10
N ILE A 5 -17.34 14.13 0.20
CA ILE A 5 -16.01 13.63 0.56
C ILE A 5 -14.97 14.71 0.23
N TYR A 6 -14.15 15.08 1.21
CA TYR A 6 -12.96 15.89 1.02
C TYR A 6 -11.73 14.97 1.05
N GLN A 7 -11.12 14.76 -0.12
CA GLN A 7 -9.91 13.95 -0.22
C GLN A 7 -8.67 14.82 -0.01
N LEU A 8 -7.72 14.33 0.77
CA LEU A 8 -6.43 14.97 0.95
C LEU A 8 -5.29 13.93 1.02
N LEU A 9 -4.11 14.34 0.58
CA LEU A 9 -2.88 13.58 0.74
C LEU A 9 -2.08 14.17 1.92
N PRO A 10 -2.02 13.51 3.09
CA PRO A 10 -1.37 14.05 4.28
C PRO A 10 0.06 14.54 4.04
N ARG A 11 0.84 13.79 3.25
CA ARG A 11 2.21 14.15 2.83
C ARG A 11 2.33 15.57 2.27
N LEU A 12 1.31 16.04 1.54
CA LEU A 12 1.31 17.38 0.92
C LEU A 12 0.50 18.38 1.73
N PHE A 13 -0.64 17.98 2.30
CA PHE A 13 -1.61 18.89 2.91
C PHE A 13 -1.04 19.69 4.07
N THR A 14 -0.14 19.13 4.86
CA THR A 14 0.49 19.78 6.00
C THR A 14 1.98 20.07 5.78
N ASN A 15 2.47 19.92 4.57
CA ASN A 15 3.85 20.28 4.23
C ASN A 15 3.95 21.78 3.92
N TYR A 16 4.58 22.53 4.79
CA TYR A 16 4.83 23.98 4.64
C TYR A 16 6.20 24.32 4.04
N ASN A 17 6.99 23.28 3.68
CA ASN A 17 8.30 23.49 3.06
C ASN A 17 8.11 23.84 1.58
N GLU A 18 8.63 25.02 1.17
CA GLU A 18 8.50 25.52 -0.20
C GLU A 18 9.73 25.29 -1.08
N THR A 19 10.71 24.51 -0.63
CA THR A 19 11.96 24.25 -1.38
C THR A 19 11.68 23.64 -2.74
N ARG A 20 10.76 22.65 -2.84
CA ARG A 20 10.27 22.03 -4.10
C ARG A 20 11.39 21.63 -5.06
N ARG A 21 12.51 21.15 -4.52
CA ARG A 21 13.65 20.72 -5.34
C ARG A 21 13.28 19.44 -6.11
N HIS A 22 13.40 19.49 -7.42
CA HIS A 22 13.18 18.28 -8.24
C HIS A 22 14.17 17.19 -7.87
N GLY A 23 13.67 15.97 -7.56
CA GLY A 23 14.49 14.86 -7.05
C GLY A 23 15.09 15.10 -5.66
N GLY A 24 14.65 16.13 -4.94
CA GLY A 24 15.12 16.42 -3.58
C GLY A 24 14.63 15.40 -2.56
N SER A 25 15.45 15.20 -1.53
CA SER A 25 15.14 14.32 -0.40
C SER A 25 13.98 14.86 0.43
N MET A 26 13.47 14.03 1.33
CA MET A 26 12.46 14.44 2.31
C MET A 26 13.00 15.53 3.25
N GLN A 27 14.28 15.51 3.58
CA GLN A 27 14.93 16.55 4.40
C GLN A 27 14.95 17.90 3.69
N GLU A 28 15.10 17.90 2.36
CA GLU A 28 15.11 19.14 1.55
C GLU A 28 13.70 19.65 1.28
N ASN A 29 12.77 18.79 0.93
CA ASN A 29 11.42 19.15 0.47
C ASN A 29 10.35 19.09 1.55
N GLY A 30 10.65 18.49 2.70
CA GLY A 30 9.69 18.26 3.77
C GLY A 30 8.71 17.12 3.49
N CYS A 31 7.91 16.83 4.48
CA CYS A 31 6.78 15.90 4.42
C CYS A 31 5.71 16.40 5.41
N GLY A 32 4.46 16.40 5.00
CA GLY A 32 3.36 16.68 5.92
C GLY A 32 3.13 15.52 6.88
N THR A 33 2.60 15.82 8.08
CA THR A 33 2.37 14.85 9.15
C THR A 33 0.90 14.74 9.53
N LEU A 34 0.52 13.62 10.15
CA LEU A 34 -0.83 13.38 10.66
C LEU A 34 -1.19 14.39 11.77
N ASN A 35 -0.24 14.75 12.63
CA ASN A 35 -0.43 15.73 13.68
C ASN A 35 -0.59 17.16 13.14
N GLY A 36 -0.03 17.44 11.97
CA GLY A 36 -0.23 18.71 11.24
C GLY A 36 -1.68 18.92 10.80
N ILE A 37 -2.51 17.87 10.68
CA ILE A 37 -3.94 17.94 10.38
C ILE A 37 -4.69 18.31 11.66
N THR A 38 -4.74 19.60 11.94
CA THR A 38 -5.26 20.15 13.19
C THR A 38 -6.79 20.15 13.25
N SER A 39 -7.36 20.22 14.48
CA SER A 39 -8.81 20.40 14.66
C SER A 39 -9.36 21.65 13.97
N LYS A 40 -8.53 22.69 13.78
CA LYS A 40 -8.91 23.90 13.04
C LYS A 40 -9.08 23.60 11.55
N ALA A 41 -8.14 22.86 10.96
CA ALA A 41 -8.23 22.45 9.55
C ALA A 41 -9.44 21.55 9.30
N LEU A 42 -9.69 20.58 10.20
CA LEU A 42 -10.83 19.68 10.10
C LEU A 42 -12.17 20.41 10.20
N ARG A 43 -12.30 21.38 11.11
CA ARG A 43 -13.50 22.23 11.17
C ARG A 43 -13.69 23.02 9.88
N ALA A 44 -12.64 23.60 9.31
CA ALA A 44 -12.73 24.30 8.03
C ALA A 44 -13.21 23.39 6.89
N ILE A 45 -12.74 22.15 6.85
CA ILE A 45 -13.22 21.13 5.89
C ILE A 45 -14.72 20.83 6.14
N ARG A 46 -15.12 20.71 7.40
CA ARG A 46 -16.53 20.50 7.78
C ARG A 46 -17.41 21.67 7.36
N ASP A 47 -16.91 22.89 7.53
CA ASP A 47 -17.62 24.15 7.19
C ASP A 47 -17.83 24.31 5.67
N LEU A 48 -16.99 23.65 4.84
CA LEU A 48 -17.21 23.53 3.39
C LEU A 48 -18.40 22.61 3.03
N GLY A 49 -19.00 21.96 4.02
CA GLY A 49 -20.12 21.03 3.84
C GLY A 49 -19.69 19.56 3.69
N ALA A 50 -18.42 19.24 3.87
CA ALA A 50 -17.96 17.84 3.84
C ALA A 50 -18.56 17.04 4.99
N THR A 51 -18.89 15.78 4.72
CA THR A 51 -19.34 14.79 5.70
C THR A 51 -18.26 13.77 6.02
N HIS A 52 -17.32 13.58 5.11
CA HIS A 52 -16.24 12.63 5.20
C HIS A 52 -14.91 13.29 4.82
N VAL A 53 -13.83 12.84 5.43
CA VAL A 53 -12.46 13.12 5.00
C VAL A 53 -11.79 11.83 4.53
N TRP A 54 -11.18 11.86 3.36
CA TRP A 54 -10.45 10.73 2.80
C TRP A 54 -8.95 11.01 2.87
N TYR A 55 -8.26 10.28 3.72
CA TYR A 55 -6.81 10.33 3.87
C TYR A 55 -6.13 9.36 2.92
N THR A 56 -5.49 9.87 1.86
CA THR A 56 -4.78 9.07 0.87
C THR A 56 -3.37 8.72 1.36
N GLY A 57 -2.98 7.44 1.20
CA GLY A 57 -1.62 6.98 1.43
C GLY A 57 -1.24 6.77 2.90
N ILE A 58 -2.19 6.41 3.76
CA ILE A 58 -1.97 6.12 5.19
C ILE A 58 -1.18 4.84 5.39
N ILE A 59 -1.55 3.76 4.69
CA ILE A 59 -0.94 2.43 4.86
C ILE A 59 0.51 2.46 4.39
N ARG A 60 1.38 1.76 5.11
CA ARG A 60 2.82 1.72 4.82
C ARG A 60 3.08 1.20 3.41
N HIS A 61 3.77 2.00 2.61
CA HIS A 61 4.09 1.73 1.22
C HIS A 61 5.60 1.85 0.95
N ALA A 62 6.04 1.33 -0.20
CA ALA A 62 7.45 1.36 -0.61
C ALA A 62 7.92 2.79 -0.88
N THR A 63 9.11 3.11 -0.38
CA THR A 63 9.87 4.33 -0.70
C THR A 63 11.34 3.97 -0.88
N ALA A 64 12.09 4.78 -1.62
CA ALA A 64 13.53 4.55 -1.81
C ALA A 64 14.36 4.65 -0.51
N MET A 65 13.77 5.19 0.56
CA MET A 65 14.42 5.26 1.88
C MET A 65 14.34 3.93 2.65
N TYR A 66 13.26 3.17 2.48
CA TYR A 66 12.97 1.97 3.27
C TYR A 66 13.04 0.67 2.48
N ASN A 67 13.17 0.78 1.17
CA ASN A 67 13.15 -0.35 0.23
C ASN A 67 14.31 -0.24 -0.76
N THR A 68 14.53 -1.32 -1.51
CA THR A 68 15.51 -1.35 -2.59
C THR A 68 15.17 -0.28 -3.64
N PRO A 69 16.02 0.78 -3.80
CA PRO A 69 15.63 1.94 -4.61
C PRO A 69 15.31 1.62 -6.07
N SER A 70 15.99 0.65 -6.67
CA SER A 70 15.82 0.31 -8.09
C SER A 70 14.44 -0.25 -8.45
N ILE A 71 13.71 -0.80 -7.47
CA ILE A 71 12.35 -1.31 -7.67
C ILE A 71 11.27 -0.40 -7.08
N VAL A 72 11.61 0.84 -6.76
CA VAL A 72 10.65 1.86 -6.27
C VAL A 72 10.54 2.96 -7.33
N LYS A 73 9.32 3.27 -7.78
CA LYS A 73 9.09 4.36 -8.73
C LYS A 73 9.15 5.72 -8.01
N GLY A 74 10.26 6.43 -8.22
CA GLY A 74 10.53 7.72 -7.58
C GLY A 74 10.94 7.58 -6.10
N LEU A 75 11.45 8.67 -5.50
CA LEU A 75 11.99 8.63 -4.13
C LEU A 75 10.91 8.38 -3.07
N ALA A 76 9.75 9.01 -3.24
CA ALA A 76 8.63 8.90 -2.31
C ALA A 76 7.78 7.64 -2.52
N GLY A 77 8.02 6.90 -3.61
CA GLY A 77 7.25 5.72 -3.98
C GLY A 77 5.81 6.02 -4.35
N SER A 78 5.04 4.96 -4.56
CA SER A 78 3.60 5.04 -4.77
C SER A 78 2.86 4.73 -3.46
N PRO A 79 1.88 5.55 -3.04
CA PRO A 79 1.05 5.26 -1.88
C PRO A 79 0.22 3.96 -2.04
N TYR A 80 0.21 3.38 -3.24
CA TYR A 80 -0.48 2.14 -3.57
C TYR A 80 0.44 0.92 -3.66
N ALA A 81 1.76 1.08 -3.59
CA ALA A 81 2.72 -0.03 -3.49
C ALA A 81 2.92 -0.43 -2.02
N ILE A 82 1.93 -1.12 -1.44
CA ILE A 82 1.87 -1.45 -0.01
C ILE A 82 2.97 -2.43 0.36
N THR A 83 3.73 -2.12 1.42
CA THR A 83 4.77 -2.99 2.01
C THR A 83 4.33 -3.65 3.31
N ASP A 84 3.38 -3.05 4.03
CA ASP A 84 2.80 -3.62 5.26
C ASP A 84 1.37 -3.12 5.43
N TYR A 85 0.40 -4.02 5.30
CA TYR A 85 -1.01 -3.66 5.46
C TYR A 85 -1.43 -3.35 6.90
N TYR A 86 -0.63 -3.71 7.89
CA TYR A 86 -0.98 -3.52 9.32
C TYR A 86 -0.28 -2.31 9.92
N ASP A 87 0.40 -1.50 9.09
CA ASP A 87 1.22 -0.40 9.56
C ASP A 87 0.87 0.93 8.89
N VAL A 88 1.09 2.02 9.63
CA VAL A 88 0.98 3.40 9.13
C VAL A 88 2.32 3.81 8.51
N HIS A 89 2.27 4.57 7.42
CA HIS A 89 3.47 5.05 6.75
C HIS A 89 4.31 5.96 7.68
N PRO A 90 5.57 5.61 7.97
CA PRO A 90 6.34 6.26 9.04
C PRO A 90 6.67 7.73 8.76
N ASP A 91 6.77 8.14 7.49
CA ASP A 91 7.09 9.53 7.14
C ASP A 91 5.94 10.51 7.38
N LEU A 92 4.73 10.00 7.62
CA LEU A 92 3.56 10.80 7.98
C LEU A 92 3.49 11.11 9.47
N CYS A 93 4.42 10.61 10.28
CA CYS A 93 4.37 10.67 11.73
C CYS A 93 5.55 11.48 12.30
N GLU A 94 5.27 12.23 13.35
CA GLU A 94 6.30 12.96 14.10
C GLU A 94 7.13 12.00 14.96
N ASP A 95 6.48 11.03 15.64
CA ASP A 95 7.15 9.91 16.28
C ASP A 95 6.85 8.59 15.56
N LYS A 96 7.80 8.13 14.75
CA LYS A 96 7.68 6.89 13.96
C LYS A 96 7.41 5.63 14.81
N ARG A 97 7.71 5.65 16.12
CA ARG A 97 7.44 4.53 17.03
C ARG A 97 5.97 4.48 17.46
N HIS A 98 5.30 5.62 17.45
CA HIS A 98 3.90 5.77 17.87
C HIS A 98 2.97 6.08 16.69
N ARG A 99 3.37 5.74 15.45
CA ARG A 99 2.65 6.08 14.22
C ARG A 99 1.19 5.59 14.19
N MET A 100 0.89 4.42 14.72
CA MET A 100 -0.48 3.93 14.81
C MET A 100 -1.29 4.78 15.80
N GLN A 101 -0.68 5.24 16.90
CA GLN A 101 -1.35 6.12 17.85
C GLN A 101 -1.63 7.49 17.21
N GLU A 102 -0.65 8.06 16.50
CA GLU A 102 -0.88 9.34 15.80
C GLU A 102 -2.03 9.25 14.77
N PHE A 103 -2.15 8.08 14.10
CA PHE A 103 -3.26 7.86 13.19
C PHE A 103 -4.61 7.72 13.93
N THR A 104 -4.68 6.95 15.00
CA THR A 104 -5.92 6.83 15.78
C THR A 104 -6.33 8.17 16.42
N ASP A 105 -5.37 8.96 16.87
CA ASP A 105 -5.62 10.32 17.36
C ASP A 105 -6.17 11.24 16.23
N LEU A 106 -5.71 11.06 14.99
CA LEU A 106 -6.25 11.79 13.83
C LEU A 106 -7.71 11.36 13.54
N VAL A 107 -8.00 10.06 13.59
CA VAL A 107 -9.38 9.54 13.42
C VAL A 107 -10.30 10.16 14.48
N GLU A 108 -9.89 10.13 15.74
CA GLU A 108 -10.67 10.76 16.83
C GLU A 108 -10.88 12.26 16.63
N ARG A 109 -9.83 13.00 16.21
CA ARG A 109 -9.94 14.43 15.90
C ARG A 109 -10.92 14.71 14.77
N SER A 110 -10.95 13.83 13.75
CA SER A 110 -11.87 13.94 12.62
C SER A 110 -13.31 13.72 13.05
N HIS A 111 -13.56 12.67 13.83
CA HIS A 111 -14.89 12.39 14.41
C HIS A 111 -15.37 13.54 15.32
N LYS A 112 -14.50 14.08 16.17
CA LYS A 112 -14.81 15.26 17.02
C LYS A 112 -15.14 16.52 16.20
N ALA A 113 -14.64 16.61 14.97
CA ALA A 113 -14.99 17.67 14.03
C ALA A 113 -16.27 17.40 13.23
N GLY A 114 -16.91 16.23 13.41
CA GLY A 114 -18.12 15.81 12.70
C GLY A 114 -17.85 15.28 11.29
N LEU A 115 -16.68 14.71 11.06
CA LEU A 115 -16.25 14.10 9.80
C LEU A 115 -16.03 12.59 10.00
N ASP A 116 -16.66 11.76 9.18
CA ASP A 116 -16.33 10.34 9.07
C ASP A 116 -15.01 10.18 8.30
N VAL A 117 -14.25 9.12 8.60
CA VAL A 117 -12.92 8.90 8.02
C VAL A 117 -12.96 7.80 6.95
N ILE A 118 -12.28 8.05 5.84
CA ILE A 118 -12.02 7.09 4.78
C ILE A 118 -10.50 6.99 4.58
N ILE A 119 -9.99 5.78 4.40
CA ILE A 119 -8.62 5.54 3.94
C ILE A 119 -8.61 4.67 2.68
N ASP A 120 -7.52 4.74 1.91
CA ASP A 120 -7.32 3.85 0.77
C ASP A 120 -7.15 2.39 1.24
N PHE A 121 -7.72 1.49 0.47
CA PHE A 121 -7.45 0.07 0.56
C PHE A 121 -7.13 -0.47 -0.84
N VAL A 122 -5.97 -1.10 -1.00
CA VAL A 122 -5.45 -1.55 -2.30
C VAL A 122 -5.45 -3.07 -2.37
N PRO A 123 -6.55 -3.73 -2.81
CA PRO A 123 -6.64 -5.19 -2.78
C PRO A 123 -6.07 -5.88 -4.03
N ASN A 124 -5.61 -5.13 -5.04
CA ASN A 124 -5.17 -5.70 -6.32
C ASN A 124 -3.74 -6.23 -6.30
N HIS A 125 -2.85 -5.56 -5.58
CA HIS A 125 -1.41 -5.82 -5.57
C HIS A 125 -0.75 -5.33 -4.29
N VAL A 126 0.51 -5.71 -4.10
CA VAL A 126 1.41 -5.22 -3.05
C VAL A 126 2.75 -4.80 -3.68
N ALA A 127 3.62 -4.13 -2.93
CA ALA A 127 5.00 -3.93 -3.33
C ALA A 127 5.74 -5.26 -3.46
N ARG A 128 6.79 -5.35 -4.30
CA ARG A 128 7.60 -6.58 -4.40
C ARG A 128 8.26 -6.98 -3.09
N GLU A 129 8.70 -6.01 -2.31
CA GLU A 129 9.24 -6.22 -0.96
C GLU A 129 8.16 -6.17 0.12
N TYR A 130 6.95 -6.66 -0.18
CA TYR A 130 5.92 -6.77 0.85
C TYR A 130 6.37 -7.71 1.96
N HIS A 131 6.40 -7.18 3.17
CA HIS A 131 6.63 -7.94 4.39
C HIS A 131 6.04 -7.20 5.59
N SER A 132 5.05 -7.79 6.26
CA SER A 132 4.44 -7.16 7.42
C SER A 132 5.22 -7.43 8.71
N THR A 133 5.71 -6.36 9.33
CA THR A 133 6.34 -6.38 10.65
C THR A 133 5.36 -6.01 11.77
N ALA A 134 4.24 -5.40 11.43
CA ALA A 134 3.23 -4.91 12.37
C ALA A 134 1.97 -5.79 12.45
N LYS A 135 1.93 -6.91 11.72
CA LYS A 135 0.80 -7.83 11.77
C LYS A 135 0.53 -8.37 13.18
N PRO A 136 -0.73 -8.59 13.56
CA PRO A 136 -1.08 -9.19 14.83
C PRO A 136 -0.42 -10.56 15.03
N ARG A 137 -0.17 -10.92 16.30
CA ARG A 137 0.42 -12.22 16.65
C ARG A 137 -0.45 -13.36 16.11
N GLY A 138 0.19 -14.34 15.45
CA GLY A 138 -0.48 -15.50 14.87
C GLY A 138 -1.05 -15.28 13.47
N VAL A 139 -1.05 -14.04 12.96
CA VAL A 139 -1.43 -13.76 11.56
C VAL A 139 -0.28 -14.15 10.63
N GLN A 140 -0.60 -14.96 9.63
CA GLN A 140 0.37 -15.31 8.57
C GLN A 140 0.41 -14.21 7.52
N ASP A 141 1.62 -13.92 7.04
CA ASP A 141 1.82 -12.91 6.02
C ASP A 141 1.38 -13.39 4.62
N LEU A 142 1.16 -12.46 3.72
CA LEU A 142 0.95 -12.80 2.30
C LEU A 142 2.19 -13.51 1.77
N GLY A 143 1.98 -14.59 1.02
CA GLY A 143 3.03 -15.40 0.44
C GLY A 143 3.73 -16.39 1.39
N ALA A 144 3.44 -16.35 2.70
CA ALA A 144 4.14 -17.16 3.70
C ALA A 144 4.00 -18.69 3.47
N ASN A 145 2.91 -19.12 2.86
CA ASN A 145 2.63 -20.53 2.58
C ASN A 145 2.58 -20.84 1.08
N ASP A 146 2.95 -19.88 0.24
CA ASP A 146 2.91 -20.07 -1.21
C ASP A 146 3.88 -21.16 -1.67
N ASN A 147 3.48 -21.94 -2.66
CA ASN A 147 4.38 -22.81 -3.40
C ASN A 147 4.84 -22.08 -4.67
N PRO A 148 6.09 -21.58 -4.74
CA PRO A 148 6.59 -20.81 -5.87
C PRO A 148 6.86 -21.65 -7.13
N GLU A 149 6.85 -22.98 -7.02
CA GLU A 149 6.99 -23.90 -8.17
C GLU A 149 5.71 -23.99 -9.02
N TRP A 150 4.60 -23.45 -8.53
CA TRP A 150 3.32 -23.47 -9.23
C TRP A 150 2.97 -22.09 -9.77
N ALA A 151 2.80 -21.98 -11.08
CA ALA A 151 2.39 -20.74 -11.72
C ALA A 151 1.03 -20.23 -11.19
N PHE A 152 0.13 -21.16 -10.86
CA PHE A 152 -1.15 -20.89 -10.24
C PHE A 152 -1.54 -21.99 -9.24
N SER A 153 -2.05 -21.54 -8.11
CA SER A 153 -2.81 -22.32 -7.14
C SER A 153 -3.76 -21.38 -6.42
N PRO A 154 -5.03 -21.73 -6.17
CA PRO A 154 -5.94 -20.87 -5.42
C PRO A 154 -5.48 -20.62 -3.97
N LEU A 155 -4.56 -21.45 -3.45
CA LEU A 155 -3.99 -21.31 -2.12
C LEU A 155 -2.74 -20.41 -2.08
N ASN A 156 -2.12 -20.12 -3.23
CA ASN A 156 -1.05 -19.12 -3.32
C ASN A 156 -1.61 -17.71 -3.27
N ASN A 157 -0.94 -16.82 -2.56
CA ASN A 157 -1.32 -15.40 -2.53
C ASN A 157 -0.81 -14.62 -3.76
N PHE A 158 0.19 -15.16 -4.46
CA PHE A 158 0.77 -14.55 -5.65
C PHE A 158 0.74 -15.49 -6.84
N TYR A 159 0.89 -14.91 -8.05
CA TYR A 159 1.13 -15.68 -9.29
C TYR A 159 2.63 -15.74 -9.53
N TYR A 160 3.17 -16.94 -9.66
CA TYR A 160 4.59 -17.18 -9.92
C TYR A 160 4.85 -17.47 -11.39
N ILE A 161 6.09 -17.29 -11.81
CA ILE A 161 6.61 -17.63 -13.14
C ILE A 161 7.77 -18.61 -12.94
N PRO A 162 7.46 -19.91 -12.69
CA PRO A 162 8.45 -20.90 -12.32
C PRO A 162 9.57 -21.00 -13.36
N GLY A 163 10.81 -21.18 -12.87
CA GLY A 163 11.99 -21.32 -13.73
C GLY A 163 12.54 -20.00 -14.30
N HIS A 164 11.89 -18.86 -14.06
CA HIS A 164 12.32 -17.58 -14.58
C HIS A 164 12.70 -16.59 -13.47
N LYS A 165 13.87 -15.94 -13.61
CA LYS A 165 14.29 -14.83 -12.75
C LYS A 165 13.58 -13.55 -13.20
N PHE A 166 13.20 -12.71 -12.25
CA PHE A 166 12.65 -11.39 -12.55
C PHE A 166 13.71 -10.50 -13.23
N ALA A 167 13.40 -10.00 -14.41
CA ALA A 167 14.32 -9.25 -15.28
C ALA A 167 13.58 -8.13 -16.04
N PRO A 168 13.07 -7.08 -15.34
CA PRO A 168 12.35 -5.99 -15.99
C PRO A 168 13.26 -5.18 -16.92
N TYR A 169 12.67 -4.45 -17.86
CA TYR A 169 13.40 -3.55 -18.78
C TYR A 169 13.91 -2.26 -18.10
N VAL A 170 14.21 -2.34 -16.80
CA VAL A 170 14.85 -1.27 -16.02
C VAL A 170 16.03 -1.86 -15.25
N ASN A 171 17.01 -1.01 -14.93
CA ASN A 171 18.15 -1.50 -14.13
C ASN A 171 17.72 -1.74 -12.68
N ILE A 172 17.82 -2.99 -12.21
CA ILE A 172 17.52 -3.44 -10.86
C ILE A 172 18.71 -4.17 -10.24
N ALA A 173 19.93 -3.68 -10.46
CA ALA A 173 21.18 -4.38 -10.07
C ALA A 173 21.26 -4.74 -8.56
N ASP A 174 20.49 -4.07 -7.72
CA ASP A 174 20.42 -4.26 -6.26
C ASP A 174 19.21 -5.09 -5.78
N TYR A 175 18.44 -5.68 -6.73
CA TYR A 175 17.27 -6.51 -6.40
C TYR A 175 17.29 -7.84 -7.14
N GLU A 176 16.97 -8.91 -6.44
CA GLU A 176 16.86 -10.26 -7.02
C GLU A 176 15.54 -10.92 -6.60
N GLU A 177 14.85 -11.54 -7.56
CA GLU A 177 13.63 -12.32 -7.32
C GLU A 177 13.63 -13.58 -8.19
N TYR A 178 13.52 -14.75 -7.56
CA TYR A 178 13.39 -16.04 -8.23
C TYR A 178 12.50 -17.00 -7.42
N PRO A 179 11.51 -17.61 -8.04
CA PRO A 179 10.98 -17.28 -9.37
C PRO A 179 10.32 -15.91 -9.39
N ALA A 180 10.22 -15.31 -10.56
CA ALA A 180 9.54 -14.04 -10.77
C ALA A 180 8.05 -14.16 -10.40
N ARG A 181 7.44 -13.04 -10.01
CA ARG A 181 5.99 -12.93 -9.76
C ARG A 181 5.35 -11.96 -10.75
N ALA A 182 4.09 -12.20 -11.11
CA ALA A 182 3.32 -11.32 -12.00
C ALA A 182 3.18 -9.91 -11.39
N THR A 183 3.18 -8.88 -12.25
CA THR A 183 3.01 -7.48 -11.82
C THR A 183 1.56 -7.13 -11.52
N GLY A 184 1.33 -6.08 -10.75
CA GLY A 184 0.00 -5.63 -10.34
C GLY A 184 -0.93 -5.23 -11.49
N ASN A 185 -0.40 -4.92 -12.67
CA ASN A 185 -1.16 -4.58 -13.88
C ASN A 185 -1.31 -5.77 -14.85
N ASP A 186 -1.32 -6.99 -14.33
CA ASP A 186 -1.59 -8.22 -15.09
C ASP A 186 -0.51 -8.61 -16.12
N CYS A 187 0.74 -8.20 -15.91
CA CYS A 187 1.86 -8.73 -16.68
C CYS A 187 2.36 -10.04 -16.05
N PHE A 188 2.03 -11.18 -16.70
CA PHE A 188 2.41 -12.53 -16.27
C PHE A 188 3.74 -12.98 -16.92
N ARG A 189 4.68 -12.04 -17.13
CA ARG A 189 6.01 -12.30 -17.68
C ARG A 189 7.07 -11.94 -16.64
N ALA A 190 8.21 -12.63 -16.72
CA ALA A 190 9.35 -12.36 -15.85
C ALA A 190 10.12 -11.08 -16.25
N ASP A 191 9.89 -10.59 -17.47
CA ASP A 191 10.52 -9.43 -18.10
C ASP A 191 9.52 -8.30 -18.39
N PRO A 192 8.84 -7.73 -17.37
CA PRO A 192 7.90 -6.64 -17.58
C PRO A 192 8.60 -5.40 -18.17
N CYS A 193 7.87 -4.67 -19.03
CA CYS A 193 8.39 -3.46 -19.64
C CYS A 193 8.35 -2.25 -18.69
N VAL A 194 8.93 -1.12 -19.10
CA VAL A 194 8.98 0.11 -18.29
C VAL A 194 7.60 0.68 -17.96
N ASN A 195 6.59 0.38 -18.77
CA ASN A 195 5.21 0.84 -18.57
C ASN A 195 4.41 -0.12 -17.66
N ASP A 196 4.92 -1.32 -17.41
CA ASP A 196 4.32 -2.22 -16.44
C ASP A 196 4.60 -1.75 -15.01
N TRP A 197 3.79 -2.21 -14.06
CA TRP A 197 3.96 -1.87 -12.65
C TRP A 197 5.01 -2.80 -12.01
N PHE A 198 6.24 -2.74 -12.54
CA PHE A 198 7.32 -3.65 -12.14
C PHE A 198 7.64 -3.61 -10.65
N GLU A 199 7.32 -2.53 -9.95
CA GLU A 199 7.50 -2.37 -8.49
C GLU A 199 6.46 -3.13 -7.66
N THR A 200 5.44 -3.73 -8.31
CA THR A 200 4.33 -4.38 -7.62
C THR A 200 4.19 -5.85 -7.98
N VAL A 201 3.51 -6.60 -7.13
CA VAL A 201 3.15 -8.01 -7.31
C VAL A 201 1.66 -8.18 -7.22
N LYS A 202 1.05 -8.86 -8.20
CA LYS A 202 -0.39 -9.13 -8.25
C LYS A 202 -0.82 -10.11 -7.17
N LEU A 203 -1.93 -9.79 -6.49
CA LEU A 203 -2.58 -10.70 -5.56
C LEU A 203 -3.48 -11.70 -6.29
N ASN A 204 -3.45 -12.94 -5.83
CA ASN A 204 -4.20 -14.05 -6.40
C ASN A 204 -5.49 -14.30 -5.60
N TYR A 205 -6.61 -14.06 -6.23
CA TYR A 205 -7.95 -14.31 -5.69
C TYR A 205 -8.61 -15.58 -6.28
N GLY A 206 -7.83 -16.53 -6.77
CA GLY A 206 -8.34 -17.77 -7.33
C GLY A 206 -8.80 -17.67 -8.78
N VAL A 207 -8.28 -16.72 -9.56
CA VAL A 207 -8.55 -16.61 -11.00
C VAL A 207 -7.32 -17.01 -11.80
N PHE A 208 -7.43 -18.08 -12.58
CA PHE A 208 -6.32 -18.56 -13.42
C PHE A 208 -6.29 -17.82 -14.76
N TYR A 209 -5.73 -16.61 -14.77
CA TYR A 209 -5.67 -15.76 -15.95
C TYR A 209 -4.97 -16.39 -17.15
N GLN A 210 -3.85 -17.11 -16.93
CA GLN A 210 -3.10 -17.81 -17.97
C GLN A 210 -3.83 -19.07 -18.49
N GLY A 211 -4.81 -19.57 -17.75
CA GLY A 211 -5.71 -20.66 -18.11
C GLY A 211 -7.07 -20.19 -18.63
N GLY A 212 -7.13 -19.00 -19.25
CA GLY A 212 -8.37 -18.48 -19.83
C GLY A 212 -9.31 -17.81 -18.84
N GLY A 213 -8.85 -17.47 -17.63
CA GLY A 213 -9.67 -16.79 -16.61
C GLY A 213 -10.57 -17.75 -15.81
N GLU A 214 -10.25 -19.04 -15.78
CA GLU A 214 -10.93 -20.01 -14.94
C GLU A 214 -10.92 -19.58 -13.48
N LYS A 215 -12.07 -19.71 -12.81
CA LYS A 215 -12.25 -19.33 -11.41
C LYS A 215 -12.22 -20.59 -10.53
N GLN A 216 -11.32 -20.62 -9.56
CA GLN A 216 -11.16 -21.70 -8.59
C GLN A 216 -11.39 -21.13 -7.18
N PHE A 217 -12.62 -21.27 -6.67
CA PHE A 217 -13.08 -20.73 -5.39
C PHE A 217 -13.42 -21.82 -4.37
N ASP A 218 -13.16 -23.08 -4.69
CA ASP A 218 -13.27 -24.21 -3.78
C ASP A 218 -11.96 -25.02 -3.84
N PRO A 219 -11.14 -24.98 -2.78
CA PRO A 219 -11.34 -24.21 -1.54
C PRO A 219 -11.27 -22.68 -1.75
N ILE A 220 -11.88 -21.94 -0.81
CA ILE A 220 -11.81 -20.47 -0.85
C ILE A 220 -10.34 -20.03 -0.85
N PRO A 221 -9.92 -19.14 -1.78
CA PRO A 221 -8.55 -18.69 -1.86
C PRO A 221 -8.07 -18.02 -0.55
N ASP A 222 -6.86 -18.38 -0.12
CA ASP A 222 -6.28 -17.89 1.13
C ASP A 222 -6.19 -16.34 1.19
N THR A 223 -5.96 -15.71 0.04
CA THR A 223 -5.94 -14.24 -0.08
C THR A 223 -7.24 -13.58 0.40
N TRP A 224 -8.41 -14.21 0.20
CA TRP A 224 -9.69 -13.66 0.66
C TRP A 224 -9.73 -13.55 2.19
N HIS A 225 -9.29 -14.59 2.89
CA HIS A 225 -9.25 -14.60 4.35
C HIS A 225 -8.28 -13.54 4.89
N LYS A 226 -7.09 -13.46 4.31
CA LYS A 226 -6.07 -12.48 4.71
C LYS A 226 -6.55 -11.04 4.48
N MET A 227 -7.15 -10.74 3.32
CA MET A 227 -7.69 -9.42 3.04
C MET A 227 -8.87 -9.05 3.94
N LEU A 228 -9.75 -10.01 4.27
CA LEU A 228 -10.81 -9.78 5.24
C LEU A 228 -10.24 -9.40 6.62
N HIS A 229 -9.21 -10.11 7.08
CA HIS A 229 -8.55 -9.79 8.37
C HIS A 229 -7.94 -8.39 8.36
N ILE A 230 -7.31 -7.97 7.25
CA ILE A 230 -6.75 -6.62 7.09
C ILE A 230 -7.86 -5.56 7.15
N LEU A 231 -8.98 -5.78 6.43
CA LEU A 231 -10.13 -4.87 6.45
C LEU A 231 -10.70 -4.72 7.86
N LEU A 232 -10.89 -5.84 8.59
CA LEU A 232 -11.39 -5.83 9.96
C LEU A 232 -10.41 -5.14 10.93
N PHE A 233 -9.09 -5.29 10.71
CA PHE A 233 -8.08 -4.58 11.49
C PHE A 233 -8.23 -3.05 11.36
N TRP A 234 -8.38 -2.52 10.15
CA TRP A 234 -8.55 -1.08 9.92
C TRP A 234 -9.92 -0.57 10.33
N ALA A 235 -10.98 -1.37 10.15
CA ALA A 235 -12.34 -1.02 10.61
C ALA A 235 -12.44 -0.92 12.13
N GLY A 236 -11.50 -1.51 12.86
CA GLY A 236 -11.42 -1.43 14.32
C GLY A 236 -10.57 -0.25 14.84
N LYS A 237 -10.12 0.65 13.98
CA LYS A 237 -9.32 1.83 14.36
C LYS A 237 -10.17 3.08 14.37
#